data_e6ac3f89bbbf0ae02cda11bed836cbc7
#
_entry.id   e6ac3f89bbbf0ae02cda11bed836cbc7
#
_cell.length_a   1.000
_cell.length_b   1.000
_cell.length_c   1.000
_cell.angle_alpha   90.00
_cell.angle_beta   90.00
_cell.angle_gamma   90.00
#
_symmetry.space_group_name_H-M   'P 1'
#
loop_
_entity.id
_entity.type
_entity.pdbx_description
1 polymer ?
#
loop_
_entity_poly.entity_id
_entity_poly.type
_entity_poly.pdbx_seq_one_letter_code
_entity_poly.pdbx_strand_id
1 'polypeptide(L)'
;TGGVAGAEDITQGLPRVEELFEARKPKHPGILSENAGTVHIVEEVGQKQRKVVVTGKPGDEVVEQTYVIPYGAKLSVNEGDEIEIGGRLTEGSLNPHDILRILGAQATQRYIVQQVLSVYKSQGVGINDKHIEVMVRQMMRKVQIDEPGDTRFLEQQVVDKLEFMEENDRIWGKKVVVDAGDSQNMQAGQIVTARKLRDENSMLKRRDLKPVEVRDAVAATSTQILQGITRAALQTSSFMSAASFQETTKVLNEAAINGKIDKLEGMKENVICGHLIPAGTGQREFEKLIVGSKEEYDRILANKKTVLDYNEVE
;
A
#
# COMPACT_ATOMS: atom_id res chain seq x y z
N THR A 1 -27.79 24.79 -12.25
CA THR A 1 -28.02 23.46 -12.85
C THR A 1 -27.78 23.57 -14.35
N GLY A 2 -26.51 23.62 -14.76
CA GLY A 2 -26.15 23.53 -16.16
C GLY A 2 -26.54 22.15 -16.69
N GLY A 3 -27.37 22.11 -17.73
CA GLY A 3 -27.75 20.86 -18.36
C GLY A 3 -26.52 20.15 -18.95
N VAL A 4 -26.51 18.83 -18.82
CA VAL A 4 -25.50 17.96 -19.41
C VAL A 4 -25.61 18.06 -20.94
N ALA A 5 -24.60 18.61 -21.61
CA ALA A 5 -24.67 18.95 -23.03
C ALA A 5 -24.28 17.80 -23.97
N GLY A 6 -23.84 16.62 -23.48
CA GLY A 6 -23.47 15.49 -24.34
C GLY A 6 -23.32 14.16 -23.57
N ALA A 7 -23.28 13.06 -24.32
CA ALA A 7 -23.13 11.70 -23.77
C ALA A 7 -21.81 11.51 -22.98
N GLU A 8 -20.77 12.27 -23.31
CA GLU A 8 -19.49 12.29 -22.58
C GLU A 8 -19.61 12.97 -21.21
N ASP A 9 -20.47 13.97 -21.06
CA ASP A 9 -20.71 14.67 -19.79
C ASP A 9 -21.44 13.81 -18.74
N ILE A 10 -22.24 12.84 -19.16
CA ILE A 10 -22.98 11.96 -18.24
C ILE A 10 -22.04 11.07 -17.43
N THR A 11 -20.91 10.67 -18.02
CA THR A 11 -19.87 9.85 -17.37
C THR A 11 -18.82 10.67 -16.62
N GLN A 12 -18.82 11.99 -16.79
CA GLN A 12 -17.86 12.93 -16.18
C GLN A 12 -18.37 13.56 -14.87
N GLY A 13 -19.56 13.22 -14.42
CA GLY A 13 -20.16 13.70 -13.17
C GLY A 13 -19.82 12.84 -11.95
N LEU A 14 -20.72 12.85 -10.96
CA LEU A 14 -20.60 12.04 -9.74
C LEU A 14 -20.32 10.55 -9.96
N PRO A 15 -20.87 9.87 -10.99
CA PRO A 15 -20.51 8.50 -11.30
C PRO A 15 -19.01 8.31 -11.61
N ARG A 16 -18.37 9.31 -12.21
CA ARG A 16 -16.91 9.28 -12.45
C ARG A 16 -16.10 9.37 -11.15
N VAL A 17 -16.57 10.14 -10.19
CA VAL A 17 -15.96 10.23 -8.86
C VAL A 17 -16.03 8.89 -8.14
N GLU A 18 -17.18 8.21 -8.18
CA GLU A 18 -17.35 6.87 -7.63
C GLU A 18 -16.41 5.86 -8.32
N GLU A 19 -16.34 5.88 -9.64
CA GLU A 19 -15.47 5.03 -10.44
C GLU A 19 -13.99 5.21 -10.08
N LEU A 20 -13.54 6.45 -9.86
CA LEU A 20 -12.19 6.78 -9.44
C LEU A 20 -11.88 6.30 -8.02
N PHE A 21 -12.78 6.53 -7.05
CA PHE A 21 -12.58 6.09 -5.68
C PHE A 21 -12.69 4.57 -5.50
N GLU A 22 -13.48 3.89 -6.33
CA GLU A 22 -13.52 2.42 -6.34
C GLU A 22 -12.41 1.81 -7.21
N ALA A 23 -11.57 2.65 -7.83
CA ALA A 23 -10.50 2.22 -8.74
C ALA A 23 -11.00 1.26 -9.83
N ARG A 24 -12.22 1.50 -10.35
CA ARG A 24 -12.83 0.68 -11.40
C ARG A 24 -12.22 1.02 -12.75
N LYS A 25 -12.13 0.02 -13.61
CA LYS A 25 -11.74 0.23 -15.01
C LYS A 25 -12.85 1.00 -15.74
N PRO A 26 -12.53 2.11 -16.42
CA PRO A 26 -13.52 2.89 -17.17
C PRO A 26 -14.11 2.07 -18.33
N LYS A 27 -15.35 2.36 -18.71
CA LYS A 27 -16.04 1.69 -19.83
C LYS A 27 -15.32 1.90 -21.16
N HIS A 28 -14.80 3.11 -21.38
CA HIS A 28 -14.01 3.49 -22.55
C HIS A 28 -12.63 3.98 -22.09
N PRO A 29 -11.70 3.05 -21.83
CA PRO A 29 -10.38 3.42 -21.35
C PRO A 29 -9.56 4.07 -22.46
N GLY A 30 -8.94 5.19 -22.14
CA GLY A 30 -7.86 5.76 -22.95
C GLY A 30 -6.62 4.87 -22.83
N ILE A 31 -5.92 4.64 -23.94
CA ILE A 31 -4.71 3.83 -23.99
C ILE A 31 -3.51 4.77 -23.81
N LEU A 32 -2.58 4.38 -22.94
CA LEU A 32 -1.31 5.05 -22.67
C LEU A 32 -0.18 4.30 -23.35
N SER A 33 0.85 5.03 -23.80
CA SER A 33 2.08 4.42 -24.26
C SER A 33 2.94 3.96 -23.08
N GLU A 34 3.45 2.75 -23.12
CA GLU A 34 4.40 2.24 -22.12
C GLU A 34 5.83 2.68 -22.41
N ASN A 35 6.14 2.94 -23.69
CA ASN A 35 7.46 3.36 -24.13
C ASN A 35 7.41 4.76 -24.74
N ALA A 36 8.53 5.48 -24.63
CA ALA A 36 8.75 6.69 -25.40
C ALA A 36 9.19 6.33 -26.82
N GLY A 37 8.70 7.06 -27.82
CA GLY A 37 9.11 6.83 -29.20
C GLY A 37 8.25 7.52 -30.22
N THR A 38 8.47 7.16 -31.49
CA THR A 38 7.72 7.67 -32.63
C THR A 38 6.51 6.78 -32.90
N VAL A 39 5.39 7.40 -33.19
CA VAL A 39 4.12 6.71 -33.46
C VAL A 39 4.00 6.38 -34.93
N HIS A 40 3.69 5.12 -35.24
CA HIS A 40 3.33 4.62 -36.56
C HIS A 40 1.93 4.01 -36.53
N ILE A 41 1.04 4.49 -37.39
CA ILE A 41 -0.34 4.03 -37.47
C ILE A 41 -0.45 3.04 -38.62
N VAL A 42 -0.78 1.78 -38.32
CA VAL A 42 -0.98 0.73 -39.32
C VAL A 42 -2.46 0.38 -39.37
N GLU A 43 -3.10 0.68 -40.50
CA GLU A 43 -4.47 0.30 -40.77
C GLU A 43 -4.46 -0.98 -41.63
N GLU A 44 -4.92 -2.11 -41.08
CA GLU A 44 -5.10 -3.33 -41.84
C GLU A 44 -6.42 -3.31 -42.59
N VAL A 45 -6.36 -3.38 -43.91
CA VAL A 45 -7.53 -3.43 -44.78
C VAL A 45 -8.34 -4.70 -44.49
N GLY A 46 -9.57 -4.53 -43.97
CA GLY A 46 -10.50 -5.66 -43.69
C GLY A 46 -10.66 -6.00 -42.20
N GLN A 47 -9.88 -5.44 -41.31
CA GLN A 47 -10.09 -5.61 -39.86
C GLN A 47 -10.73 -4.33 -39.25
N LYS A 48 -11.65 -4.55 -38.27
CA LYS A 48 -12.30 -3.47 -37.52
C LYS A 48 -11.43 -2.92 -36.38
N GLN A 49 -10.10 -2.96 -36.54
CA GLN A 49 -9.14 -2.55 -35.52
C GLN A 49 -8.00 -1.78 -36.18
N ARG A 50 -7.54 -0.73 -35.51
CA ARG A 50 -6.33 0.01 -35.87
C ARG A 50 -5.20 -0.45 -34.98
N LYS A 51 -4.01 -0.60 -35.54
CA LYS A 51 -2.79 -0.89 -34.77
C LYS A 51 -1.94 0.39 -34.74
N VAL A 52 -1.54 0.76 -33.55
CA VAL A 52 -0.57 1.85 -33.34
C VAL A 52 0.70 1.20 -32.82
N VAL A 53 1.77 1.39 -33.57
CA VAL A 53 3.11 0.90 -33.21
C VAL A 53 3.91 2.07 -32.69
N VAL A 54 4.42 1.97 -31.49
CA VAL A 54 5.35 2.96 -30.92
C VAL A 54 6.74 2.38 -31.01
N THR A 55 7.60 3.02 -31.81
CA THR A 55 8.99 2.62 -32.03
C THR A 55 9.89 3.52 -31.19
N GLY A 56 10.45 2.99 -30.10
CA GLY A 56 11.36 3.68 -29.21
C GLY A 56 12.77 3.13 -29.33
N LYS A 57 13.76 3.98 -29.02
CA LYS A 57 15.16 3.58 -28.89
C LYS A 57 15.63 3.83 -27.47
N PRO A 58 15.31 2.97 -26.46
CA PRO A 58 15.94 3.05 -25.16
C PRO A 58 17.37 2.49 -25.27
N GLY A 59 18.35 3.37 -25.55
CA GLY A 59 19.74 2.96 -25.81
C GLY A 59 19.95 2.47 -27.25
N ASP A 60 20.65 1.35 -27.40
CA ASP A 60 21.01 0.75 -28.72
C ASP A 60 19.95 -0.23 -29.27
N GLU A 61 18.96 -0.62 -28.48
CA GLU A 61 17.92 -1.57 -28.90
C GLU A 61 16.65 -0.82 -29.35
N VAL A 62 16.12 -1.23 -30.52
CA VAL A 62 14.84 -0.73 -31.04
C VAL A 62 13.74 -1.59 -30.41
N VAL A 63 12.91 -0.98 -29.56
CA VAL A 63 11.74 -1.64 -28.96
C VAL A 63 10.51 -1.17 -29.69
N GLU A 64 9.81 -2.11 -30.33
CA GLU A 64 8.51 -1.88 -30.98
C GLU A 64 7.39 -2.44 -30.14
N GLN A 65 6.47 -1.59 -29.76
CA GLN A 65 5.27 -2.01 -29.03
C GLN A 65 4.02 -1.71 -29.81
N THR A 66 3.20 -2.73 -30.05
CA THR A 66 1.97 -2.63 -30.84
C THR A 66 0.76 -2.54 -29.92
N TYR A 67 -0.03 -1.49 -30.09
CA TYR A 67 -1.28 -1.25 -29.39
C TYR A 67 -2.45 -1.48 -30.34
N VAL A 68 -3.38 -2.34 -29.95
CA VAL A 68 -4.61 -2.60 -30.70
C VAL A 68 -5.70 -1.65 -30.23
N ILE A 69 -6.14 -0.78 -31.13
CA ILE A 69 -7.15 0.25 -30.85
C ILE A 69 -8.50 -0.19 -31.43
N PRO A 70 -9.57 -0.24 -30.61
CA PRO A 70 -10.90 -0.59 -31.08
C PRO A 70 -11.40 0.42 -32.13
N TYR A 71 -12.16 -0.07 -33.09
CA TYR A 71 -12.79 0.80 -34.09
C TYR A 71 -13.78 1.77 -33.42
N GLY A 72 -13.65 3.07 -33.73
CA GLY A 72 -14.46 4.13 -33.12
C GLY A 72 -13.77 4.87 -31.98
N ALA A 73 -12.65 4.39 -31.44
CA ALA A 73 -11.83 5.19 -30.54
C ALA A 73 -11.10 6.29 -31.32
N LYS A 74 -11.20 7.52 -30.82
CA LYS A 74 -10.49 8.65 -31.41
C LYS A 74 -9.04 8.60 -30.99
N LEU A 75 -8.14 8.77 -31.96
CA LEU A 75 -6.71 8.91 -31.72
C LEU A 75 -6.40 10.33 -31.23
N SER A 76 -5.53 10.42 -30.22
CA SER A 76 -4.96 11.67 -29.71
C SER A 76 -3.66 12.05 -30.41
N VAL A 77 -3.14 11.18 -31.28
CA VAL A 77 -1.83 11.27 -31.91
C VAL A 77 -1.93 11.12 -33.41
N ASN A 78 -1.01 11.75 -34.15
CA ASN A 78 -0.86 11.62 -35.57
C ASN A 78 0.34 10.73 -35.90
N GLU A 79 0.41 10.29 -37.15
CA GLU A 79 1.54 9.54 -37.64
C GLU A 79 2.83 10.37 -37.61
N GLY A 80 3.88 9.81 -37.02
CA GLY A 80 5.17 10.48 -36.88
C GLY A 80 5.31 11.35 -35.63
N ASP A 81 4.28 11.44 -34.77
CA ASP A 81 4.39 12.20 -33.52
C ASP A 81 5.35 11.48 -32.55
N GLU A 82 6.15 12.25 -31.81
CA GLU A 82 6.97 11.75 -30.73
C GLU A 82 6.18 11.76 -29.42
N ILE A 83 6.16 10.62 -28.76
CA ILE A 83 5.46 10.44 -27.49
C ILE A 83 6.43 10.08 -26.38
N GLU A 84 6.22 10.68 -25.21
CA GLU A 84 6.88 10.30 -23.96
C GLU A 84 6.19 9.10 -23.31
N ILE A 85 6.87 8.45 -22.33
CA ILE A 85 6.29 7.38 -21.51
C ILE A 85 5.02 7.90 -20.82
N GLY A 86 3.92 7.17 -20.96
CA GLY A 86 2.62 7.58 -20.42
C GLY A 86 1.86 8.61 -21.27
N GLY A 87 2.33 8.90 -22.49
CA GLY A 87 1.60 9.72 -23.47
C GLY A 87 0.30 9.06 -23.89
N ARG A 88 -0.74 9.85 -24.15
CA ARG A 88 -2.07 9.36 -24.54
C ARG A 88 -2.10 9.02 -26.01
N LEU A 89 -2.41 7.76 -26.33
CA LEU A 89 -2.63 7.32 -27.72
C LEU A 89 -4.06 7.55 -28.17
N THR A 90 -5.04 7.41 -27.27
CA THR A 90 -6.46 7.59 -27.55
C THR A 90 -7.12 8.55 -26.59
N GLU A 91 -8.18 9.23 -27.08
CA GLU A 91 -9.07 9.99 -26.22
C GLU A 91 -9.85 9.01 -25.31
N GLY A 92 -10.19 9.45 -24.11
CA GLY A 92 -10.98 8.68 -23.15
C GLY A 92 -10.50 8.85 -21.71
N SER A 93 -11.23 8.25 -20.80
CA SER A 93 -10.87 8.26 -19.38
C SER A 93 -9.72 7.30 -19.12
N LEU A 94 -8.65 7.76 -18.51
CA LEU A 94 -7.52 6.88 -18.18
C LEU A 94 -7.87 5.96 -17.04
N ASN A 95 -7.38 4.72 -17.12
CA ASN A 95 -7.48 3.76 -16.04
C ASN A 95 -6.38 4.05 -14.98
N PRO A 96 -6.74 4.28 -13.71
CA PRO A 96 -5.75 4.57 -12.67
C PRO A 96 -4.71 3.46 -12.46
N HIS A 97 -5.08 2.20 -12.72
CA HIS A 97 -4.15 1.07 -12.63
C HIS A 97 -3.06 1.10 -13.70
N ASP A 98 -3.40 1.53 -14.92
CA ASP A 98 -2.41 1.65 -16.00
C ASP A 98 -1.45 2.82 -15.73
N ILE A 99 -1.97 3.93 -15.19
CA ILE A 99 -1.13 5.05 -14.75
C ILE A 99 -0.16 4.60 -13.65
N LEU A 100 -0.64 3.80 -12.69
CA LEU A 100 0.20 3.29 -11.60
C LEU A 100 1.33 2.41 -12.14
N ARG A 101 1.03 1.54 -13.09
CA ARG A 101 2.00 0.64 -13.70
C ARG A 101 3.05 1.37 -14.54
N ILE A 102 2.64 2.39 -15.31
CA ILE A 102 3.50 3.07 -16.29
C ILE A 102 4.23 4.26 -15.66
N LEU A 103 3.50 5.13 -14.97
CA LEU A 103 4.00 6.42 -14.45
C LEU A 103 4.28 6.40 -12.93
N GLY A 104 3.88 5.33 -12.26
CA GLY A 104 4.12 5.14 -10.82
C GLY A 104 3.10 5.84 -9.90
N ALA A 105 3.36 5.67 -8.58
CA ALA A 105 2.43 6.05 -7.52
C ALA A 105 2.09 7.55 -7.50
N GLN A 106 3.10 8.39 -7.67
CA GLN A 106 2.95 9.86 -7.55
C GLN A 106 2.07 10.45 -8.67
N ALA A 107 2.26 9.97 -9.90
CA ALA A 107 1.45 10.38 -11.04
C ALA A 107 -0.01 9.94 -10.88
N THR A 108 -0.23 8.73 -10.37
CA THR A 108 -1.58 8.20 -10.09
C THR A 108 -2.31 9.03 -9.04
N GLN A 109 -1.63 9.38 -7.95
CA GLN A 109 -2.19 10.23 -6.90
C GLN A 109 -2.63 11.58 -7.45
N ARG A 110 -1.74 12.25 -8.18
CA ARG A 110 -2.05 13.54 -8.83
C ARG A 110 -3.23 13.42 -9.79
N TYR A 111 -3.25 12.36 -10.59
CA TYR A 111 -4.31 12.13 -11.56
C TYR A 111 -5.68 12.00 -10.87
N ILE A 112 -5.79 11.13 -9.85
CA ILE A 112 -7.06 10.91 -9.13
C ILE A 112 -7.52 12.22 -8.47
N VAL A 113 -6.63 12.92 -7.76
CA VAL A 113 -6.97 14.19 -7.10
C VAL A 113 -7.46 15.22 -8.11
N GLN A 114 -6.72 15.42 -9.21
CA GLN A 114 -7.09 16.39 -10.25
C GLN A 114 -8.43 16.06 -10.92
N GLN A 115 -8.67 14.78 -11.24
CA GLN A 115 -9.92 14.35 -11.87
C GLN A 115 -11.12 14.56 -10.94
N VAL A 116 -11.01 14.17 -9.68
CA VAL A 116 -12.07 14.38 -8.70
C VAL A 116 -12.37 15.87 -8.50
N LEU A 117 -11.35 16.67 -8.31
CA LEU A 117 -11.52 18.13 -8.14
C LEU A 117 -12.09 18.80 -9.39
N SER A 118 -11.72 18.35 -10.58
CA SER A 118 -12.27 18.85 -11.84
C SER A 118 -13.79 18.63 -11.90
N VAL A 119 -14.26 17.45 -11.52
CA VAL A 119 -15.70 17.13 -11.46
C VAL A 119 -16.43 18.04 -10.47
N TYR A 120 -15.89 18.23 -9.26
CA TYR A 120 -16.51 19.13 -8.29
C TYR A 120 -16.49 20.60 -8.74
N LYS A 121 -15.40 21.06 -9.34
CA LYS A 121 -15.29 22.43 -9.88
C LYS A 121 -16.30 22.67 -11.00
N SER A 122 -16.54 21.71 -11.88
CA SER A 122 -17.56 21.85 -12.94
C SER A 122 -18.99 22.00 -12.39
N GLN A 123 -19.22 21.51 -11.17
CA GLN A 123 -20.48 21.66 -10.45
C GLN A 123 -20.52 22.89 -9.54
N GLY A 124 -19.50 23.75 -9.57
CA GLY A 124 -19.42 24.95 -8.75
C GLY A 124 -19.05 24.72 -7.29
N VAL A 125 -18.59 23.50 -6.94
CA VAL A 125 -18.20 23.14 -5.56
C VAL A 125 -16.68 23.24 -5.42
N GLY A 126 -16.22 24.11 -4.53
CA GLY A 126 -14.80 24.24 -4.17
C GLY A 126 -14.46 23.31 -2.99
N ILE A 127 -13.56 22.36 -3.20
CA ILE A 127 -13.05 21.45 -2.17
C ILE A 127 -11.55 21.62 -2.08
N ASN A 128 -11.00 21.63 -0.87
CA ASN A 128 -9.55 21.67 -0.68
C ASN A 128 -8.96 20.27 -0.98
N ASP A 129 -7.86 20.27 -1.69
CA ASP A 129 -7.16 19.07 -2.21
C ASP A 129 -6.85 18.06 -1.10
N LYS A 130 -6.49 18.53 0.10
CA LYS A 130 -6.14 17.67 1.25
C LYS A 130 -7.22 16.63 1.62
N HIS A 131 -8.51 16.95 1.42
CA HIS A 131 -9.60 16.02 1.73
C HIS A 131 -9.61 14.82 0.78
N ILE A 132 -9.26 15.05 -0.49
CA ILE A 132 -9.15 13.98 -1.50
C ILE A 132 -7.83 13.23 -1.32
N GLU A 133 -6.74 13.92 -1.05
CA GLU A 133 -5.41 13.34 -0.84
C GLU A 133 -5.40 12.32 0.30
N VAL A 134 -6.10 12.60 1.41
CA VAL A 134 -6.24 11.65 2.53
C VAL A 134 -6.90 10.34 2.08
N MET A 135 -7.96 10.42 1.26
CA MET A 135 -8.63 9.23 0.72
C MET A 135 -7.72 8.45 -0.23
N VAL A 136 -7.04 9.14 -1.14
CA VAL A 136 -6.12 8.51 -2.09
C VAL A 136 -4.94 7.86 -1.37
N ARG A 137 -4.43 8.46 -0.28
CA ARG A 137 -3.41 7.85 0.57
C ARG A 137 -3.86 6.51 1.13
N GLN A 138 -5.11 6.40 1.60
CA GLN A 138 -5.66 5.13 2.09
C GLN A 138 -5.84 4.09 0.98
N MET A 139 -6.21 4.51 -0.24
CA MET A 139 -6.31 3.63 -1.39
C MET A 139 -4.96 3.01 -1.79
N MET A 140 -3.85 3.67 -1.48
CA MET A 140 -2.48 3.25 -1.83
C MET A 140 -1.66 2.83 -0.61
N ARG A 141 -2.32 2.45 0.48
CA ARG A 141 -1.66 2.04 1.72
C ARG A 141 -1.01 0.67 1.64
N LYS A 142 -1.52 -0.21 0.78
CA LYS A 142 -1.09 -1.61 0.67
C LYS A 142 -0.10 -1.81 -0.48
N VAL A 143 0.81 -2.75 -0.28
CA VAL A 143 1.75 -3.24 -1.30
C VAL A 143 1.60 -4.76 -1.44
N GLN A 144 1.86 -5.27 -2.62
CA GLN A 144 1.95 -6.70 -2.89
C GLN A 144 3.41 -7.11 -2.89
N ILE A 145 3.72 -8.18 -2.19
CA ILE A 145 5.08 -8.74 -2.16
C ILE A 145 5.31 -9.50 -3.45
N ASP A 146 6.40 -9.18 -4.14
CA ASP A 146 6.84 -9.90 -5.35
C ASP A 146 7.81 -11.01 -4.94
N GLU A 147 8.94 -10.65 -4.36
CA GLU A 147 9.92 -11.59 -3.84
C GLU A 147 10.08 -11.36 -2.33
N PRO A 148 9.81 -12.38 -1.49
CA PRO A 148 9.88 -12.23 -0.04
C PRO A 148 11.31 -12.17 0.50
N GLY A 149 12.32 -12.58 -0.28
CA GLY A 149 13.69 -12.65 0.21
C GLY A 149 13.81 -13.47 1.50
N ASP A 150 14.52 -12.91 2.48
CA ASP A 150 14.70 -13.51 3.81
C ASP A 150 13.71 -12.94 4.86
N THR A 151 12.65 -12.26 4.42
CA THR A 151 11.61 -11.74 5.29
C THR A 151 10.60 -12.82 5.68
N ARG A 152 9.71 -12.51 6.63
CA ARG A 152 8.60 -13.39 7.03
C ARG A 152 7.43 -13.39 6.06
N PHE A 153 7.47 -12.59 5.02
CA PHE A 153 6.37 -12.45 4.06
C PHE A 153 6.29 -13.66 3.11
N LEU A 154 5.11 -13.84 2.53
CA LEU A 154 4.87 -14.82 1.47
C LEU A 154 4.78 -14.11 0.13
N GLU A 155 5.11 -14.84 -0.93
CA GLU A 155 4.91 -14.35 -2.30
C GLU A 155 3.44 -13.97 -2.54
N GLN A 156 3.21 -12.88 -3.26
CA GLN A 156 1.89 -12.32 -3.59
C GLN A 156 1.04 -11.90 -2.38
N GLN A 157 1.60 -11.91 -1.17
CA GLN A 157 0.93 -11.41 0.02
C GLN A 157 0.70 -9.90 -0.09
N VAL A 158 -0.50 -9.45 0.29
CA VAL A 158 -0.83 -8.02 0.39
C VAL A 158 -0.62 -7.56 1.83
N VAL A 159 0.34 -6.66 2.03
CA VAL A 159 0.72 -6.14 3.35
C VAL A 159 0.62 -4.61 3.42
N ASP A 160 0.66 -4.07 4.62
CA ASP A 160 0.73 -2.63 4.83
C ASP A 160 2.12 -2.11 4.44
N LYS A 161 2.17 -0.99 3.75
CA LYS A 161 3.45 -0.38 3.30
C LYS A 161 4.38 -0.07 4.46
N LEU A 162 3.86 0.34 5.61
CA LEU A 162 4.67 0.61 6.79
C LEU A 162 5.24 -0.68 7.37
N GLU A 163 4.42 -1.73 7.50
CA GLU A 163 4.87 -3.04 7.97
C GLU A 163 5.96 -3.63 7.05
N PHE A 164 5.80 -3.45 5.74
CA PHE A 164 6.81 -3.85 4.76
C PHE A 164 8.14 -3.11 4.96
N MET A 165 8.09 -1.79 5.18
CA MET A 165 9.29 -0.99 5.42
C MET A 165 9.97 -1.38 6.75
N GLU A 166 9.20 -1.54 7.83
CA GLU A 166 9.72 -1.95 9.14
C GLU A 166 10.40 -3.32 9.10
N GLU A 167 9.83 -4.28 8.36
CA GLU A 167 10.44 -5.61 8.24
C GLU A 167 11.72 -5.58 7.40
N ASN A 168 11.76 -4.80 6.33
CA ASN A 168 12.99 -4.61 5.55
C ASN A 168 14.06 -3.89 6.37
N ASP A 169 13.71 -2.87 7.15
CA ASP A 169 14.65 -2.18 8.05
C ASP A 169 15.15 -3.13 9.15
N ARG A 170 14.28 -4.02 9.63
CA ARG A 170 14.66 -5.04 10.62
C ARG A 170 15.71 -6.00 10.08
N ILE A 171 15.69 -6.32 8.79
CA ILE A 171 16.63 -7.23 8.14
C ILE A 171 17.89 -6.51 7.67
N TRP A 172 17.81 -5.22 7.45
CA TRP A 172 18.92 -4.42 6.96
C TRP A 172 20.20 -4.62 7.76
N GLY A 173 21.31 -4.92 7.05
CA GLY A 173 22.62 -5.15 7.66
C GLY A 173 22.77 -6.45 8.45
N LYS A 174 21.77 -7.34 8.43
CA LYS A 174 21.88 -8.68 9.00
C LYS A 174 22.39 -9.68 7.98
N LYS A 175 22.81 -10.84 8.49
CA LYS A 175 23.33 -11.93 7.70
C LYS A 175 22.54 -13.21 7.96
N VAL A 176 22.41 -14.03 6.94
CA VAL A 176 21.76 -15.34 7.02
C VAL A 176 22.83 -16.41 7.06
N VAL A 177 22.71 -17.31 8.01
CA VAL A 177 23.62 -18.44 8.17
C VAL A 177 23.34 -19.45 7.05
N VAL A 178 24.36 -19.72 6.22
CA VAL A 178 24.30 -20.75 5.17
C VAL A 178 24.74 -22.10 5.74
N ASP A 179 25.89 -22.13 6.39
CA ASP A 179 26.41 -23.31 7.09
C ASP A 179 26.77 -22.92 8.52
N ALA A 180 26.18 -23.62 9.48
CA ALA A 180 26.43 -23.39 10.91
C ALA A 180 27.83 -23.87 11.36
N GLY A 181 28.54 -24.65 10.53
CA GLY A 181 29.81 -25.26 10.91
C GLY A 181 29.69 -26.06 12.22
N ASP A 182 30.62 -25.83 13.13
CA ASP A 182 30.64 -26.51 14.45
C ASP A 182 29.95 -25.67 15.55
N SER A 183 29.18 -24.65 15.19
CA SER A 183 28.47 -23.81 16.16
C SER A 183 27.27 -24.54 16.75
N GLN A 184 27.15 -24.54 18.10
CA GLN A 184 25.98 -25.05 18.83
C GLN A 184 24.86 -24.00 18.99
N ASN A 185 25.21 -22.71 18.76
CA ASN A 185 24.31 -21.56 19.03
C ASN A 185 23.64 -21.01 17.77
N MET A 186 24.02 -21.47 16.59
CA MET A 186 23.51 -21.01 15.30
C MET A 186 22.99 -22.18 14.48
N GLN A 187 21.95 -21.92 13.70
CA GLN A 187 21.34 -22.92 12.81
C GLN A 187 21.34 -22.36 11.37
N ALA A 188 21.41 -23.25 10.38
CA ALA A 188 21.25 -22.87 8.98
C ALA A 188 19.90 -22.18 8.74
N GLY A 189 19.88 -21.09 7.95
CA GLY A 189 18.70 -20.26 7.72
C GLY A 189 18.41 -19.21 8.80
N GLN A 190 19.16 -19.18 9.89
CA GLN A 190 18.95 -18.18 10.96
C GLN A 190 19.50 -16.81 10.55
N ILE A 191 18.70 -15.77 10.82
CA ILE A 191 19.11 -14.38 10.61
C ILE A 191 19.84 -13.87 11.85
N VAL A 192 21.08 -13.43 11.66
CA VAL A 192 21.97 -12.99 12.74
C VAL A 192 22.54 -11.59 12.48
N THR A 193 22.86 -10.88 13.54
CA THR A 193 23.57 -9.61 13.43
C THR A 193 25.06 -9.83 13.21
N ALA A 194 25.71 -8.89 12.51
CA ALA A 194 27.14 -8.96 12.25
C ALA A 194 27.99 -9.04 13.54
N ARG A 195 27.51 -8.45 14.63
CA ARG A 195 28.16 -8.51 15.94
C ARG A 195 28.10 -9.93 16.53
N LYS A 196 26.91 -10.54 16.61
CA LYS A 196 26.73 -11.90 17.11
C LYS A 196 27.54 -12.91 16.33
N LEU A 197 27.56 -12.77 14.97
CA LEU A 197 28.38 -13.61 14.12
C LEU A 197 29.88 -13.49 14.42
N ARG A 198 30.39 -12.25 14.58
CA ARG A 198 31.79 -11.98 14.89
C ARG A 198 32.21 -12.62 16.21
N ASP A 199 31.37 -12.46 17.24
CA ASP A 199 31.62 -13.00 18.57
C ASP A 199 31.68 -14.54 18.54
N GLU A 200 30.72 -15.19 17.85
CA GLU A 200 30.68 -16.65 17.70
C GLU A 200 31.89 -17.16 16.87
N ASN A 201 32.16 -16.56 15.73
CA ASN A 201 33.32 -16.94 14.91
C ASN A 201 34.65 -16.73 15.66
N SER A 202 34.75 -15.74 16.52
CA SER A 202 35.93 -15.55 17.37
C SER A 202 36.07 -16.65 18.43
N MET A 203 34.95 -17.13 18.99
CA MET A 203 34.96 -18.27 19.90
C MET A 203 35.32 -19.58 19.22
N LEU A 204 34.76 -19.85 18.04
CA LEU A 204 35.07 -21.04 17.23
C LEU A 204 36.53 -21.07 16.83
N LYS A 205 37.07 -19.95 16.36
CA LYS A 205 38.53 -19.84 16.01
C LYS A 205 39.46 -20.11 17.20
N ARG A 206 39.08 -19.67 18.42
CA ARG A 206 39.89 -19.98 19.63
C ARG A 206 39.88 -21.46 20.00
N ARG A 207 38.90 -22.22 19.51
CA ARG A 207 38.74 -23.66 19.75
C ARG A 207 39.21 -24.51 18.56
N ASP A 208 39.79 -23.90 17.51
CA ASP A 208 40.17 -24.53 16.24
C ASP A 208 39.01 -25.28 15.56
N LEU A 209 37.79 -24.76 15.70
CA LEU A 209 36.55 -25.29 15.12
C LEU A 209 36.19 -24.55 13.81
N LYS A 210 35.40 -25.20 12.94
CA LYS A 210 34.95 -24.62 11.65
C LYS A 210 34.07 -23.38 11.90
N PRO A 211 34.40 -22.21 11.31
CA PRO A 211 33.60 -21.00 11.45
C PRO A 211 32.26 -21.11 10.71
N VAL A 212 31.32 -20.27 11.13
CA VAL A 212 30.00 -20.15 10.51
C VAL A 212 30.13 -19.40 9.19
N GLU A 213 29.58 -19.98 8.10
CA GLU A 213 29.48 -19.36 6.79
C GLU A 213 28.14 -18.64 6.65
N VAL A 214 28.18 -17.41 6.13
CA VAL A 214 27.00 -16.55 6.02
C VAL A 214 26.95 -15.84 4.67
N ARG A 215 25.74 -15.48 4.27
CA ARG A 215 25.46 -14.53 3.18
C ARG A 215 24.76 -13.29 3.72
N ASP A 216 24.75 -12.22 2.96
CA ASP A 216 23.94 -11.05 3.32
C ASP A 216 22.45 -11.38 3.17
N ALA A 217 21.64 -10.85 4.10
CA ALA A 217 20.21 -11.00 4.05
C ALA A 217 19.62 -10.18 2.91
N VAL A 218 18.71 -10.79 2.15
CA VAL A 218 18.04 -10.17 1.00
C VAL A 218 16.71 -9.58 1.49
N ALA A 219 16.50 -8.30 1.26
CA ALA A 219 15.25 -7.61 1.56
C ALA A 219 14.13 -8.05 0.59
N ALA A 220 12.88 -7.97 1.05
CA ALA A 220 11.73 -8.22 0.18
C ALA A 220 11.54 -7.10 -0.84
N THR A 221 11.09 -7.47 -2.03
CA THR A 221 10.63 -6.54 -3.07
C THR A 221 9.11 -6.48 -3.12
N SER A 222 8.55 -5.35 -3.52
CA SER A 222 7.10 -5.17 -3.57
C SER A 222 6.66 -4.24 -4.67
N THR A 223 5.48 -4.50 -5.20
CA THR A 223 4.78 -3.63 -6.16
C THR A 223 3.66 -2.88 -5.46
N GLN A 224 3.57 -1.57 -5.71
CA GLN A 224 2.51 -0.72 -5.16
C GLN A 224 1.18 -1.11 -5.81
N ILE A 225 0.15 -1.33 -5.00
CA ILE A 225 -1.21 -1.59 -5.48
C ILE A 225 -2.13 -0.41 -5.20
N LEU A 226 -3.14 -0.24 -6.06
CA LEU A 226 -4.24 0.68 -5.88
C LEU A 226 -5.50 -0.12 -5.53
N GLN A 227 -6.14 0.23 -4.43
CA GLN A 227 -7.39 -0.40 -3.98
C GLN A 227 -8.52 0.61 -3.97
N GLY A 228 -9.74 0.18 -4.34
CA GLY A 228 -10.93 0.97 -4.11
C GLY A 228 -11.20 1.22 -2.62
N ILE A 229 -11.91 2.29 -2.30
CA ILE A 229 -12.21 2.67 -0.90
C ILE A 229 -12.95 1.57 -0.13
N THR A 230 -13.87 0.87 -0.77
CA THR A 230 -14.60 -0.25 -0.15
C THR A 230 -13.65 -1.38 0.23
N ARG A 231 -12.76 -1.79 -0.67
CA ARG A 231 -11.79 -2.84 -0.40
C ARG A 231 -10.76 -2.40 0.66
N ALA A 232 -10.30 -1.16 0.59
CA ALA A 232 -9.41 -0.59 1.59
C ALA A 232 -10.03 -0.56 2.99
N ALA A 233 -11.34 -0.28 3.09
CA ALA A 233 -12.07 -0.30 4.34
C ALA A 233 -12.25 -1.71 4.94
N LEU A 234 -12.40 -2.74 4.10
CA LEU A 234 -12.51 -4.14 4.53
C LEU A 234 -11.15 -4.75 4.91
N GLN A 235 -10.06 -4.27 4.33
CA GLN A 235 -8.70 -4.77 4.58
C GLN A 235 -7.91 -3.93 5.59
N THR A 236 -8.58 -3.27 6.51
CA THR A 236 -7.96 -2.55 7.63
C THR A 236 -7.30 -3.53 8.61
N SER A 237 -6.37 -3.02 9.42
CA SER A 237 -5.72 -3.79 10.49
C SER A 237 -6.71 -4.23 11.57
N SER A 238 -7.76 -3.43 11.82
CA SER A 238 -8.84 -3.75 12.74
C SER A 238 -9.93 -4.57 12.06
N PHE A 239 -10.11 -5.81 12.48
CA PHE A 239 -11.19 -6.65 12.00
C PHE A 239 -12.57 -6.21 12.53
N MET A 240 -12.61 -5.59 13.72
CA MET A 240 -13.87 -5.06 14.27
C MET A 240 -14.40 -3.90 13.43
N SER A 241 -13.53 -2.98 13.02
CA SER A 241 -13.89 -1.88 12.12
C SER A 241 -14.39 -2.40 10.77
N ALA A 242 -13.70 -3.37 10.18
CA ALA A 242 -14.09 -4.00 8.93
C ALA A 242 -15.44 -4.71 9.03
N ALA A 243 -15.65 -5.51 10.09
CA ALA A 243 -16.89 -6.25 10.34
C ALA A 243 -18.11 -5.32 10.54
N SER A 244 -17.88 -4.14 11.11
CA SER A 244 -18.96 -3.14 11.29
C SER A 244 -19.38 -2.44 10.00
N PHE A 245 -18.58 -2.57 8.94
CA PHE A 245 -18.85 -1.91 7.66
C PHE A 245 -19.65 -2.81 6.71
N GLN A 246 -19.11 -3.95 6.31
CA GLN A 246 -19.74 -4.92 5.41
C GLN A 246 -19.22 -6.34 5.69
N GLU A 247 -19.92 -7.35 5.16
CA GLU A 247 -19.49 -8.76 5.21
C GLU A 247 -19.14 -9.25 6.63
N THR A 248 -19.89 -8.84 7.63
CA THR A 248 -19.64 -9.08 9.06
C THR A 248 -19.26 -10.54 9.36
N THR A 249 -20.04 -11.50 8.87
CA THR A 249 -19.83 -12.93 9.13
C THR A 249 -18.52 -13.43 8.53
N LYS A 250 -18.21 -13.03 7.30
CA LYS A 250 -16.98 -13.44 6.61
C LYS A 250 -15.74 -12.87 7.31
N VAL A 251 -15.76 -11.58 7.64
CA VAL A 251 -14.65 -10.91 8.32
C VAL A 251 -14.38 -11.52 9.68
N LEU A 252 -15.43 -11.79 10.48
CA LEU A 252 -15.28 -12.41 11.79
C LEU A 252 -14.77 -13.86 11.68
N ASN A 253 -15.23 -14.63 10.70
CA ASN A 253 -14.74 -15.99 10.48
C ASN A 253 -13.26 -15.99 10.10
N GLU A 254 -12.84 -15.12 9.17
CA GLU A 254 -11.43 -14.99 8.79
C GLU A 254 -10.55 -14.55 9.97
N ALA A 255 -11.05 -13.62 10.79
CA ALA A 255 -10.34 -13.15 11.97
C ALA A 255 -10.18 -14.27 13.01
N ALA A 256 -11.22 -15.09 13.21
CA ALA A 256 -11.19 -16.23 14.12
C ALA A 256 -10.23 -17.33 13.64
N ILE A 257 -10.26 -17.68 12.36
CA ILE A 257 -9.37 -18.70 11.76
C ILE A 257 -7.91 -18.27 11.87
N ASN A 258 -7.63 -17.00 11.58
CA ASN A 258 -6.27 -16.45 11.59
C ASN A 258 -5.79 -16.02 12.98
N GLY A 259 -6.62 -16.13 14.02
CA GLY A 259 -6.28 -15.69 15.37
C GLY A 259 -5.91 -14.20 15.46
N LYS A 260 -6.59 -13.33 14.68
CA LYS A 260 -6.28 -11.91 14.66
C LYS A 260 -6.60 -11.23 15.99
N ILE A 261 -5.71 -10.35 16.42
CA ILE A 261 -5.86 -9.52 17.61
C ILE A 261 -6.09 -8.07 17.17
N ASP A 262 -7.17 -7.45 17.65
CA ASP A 262 -7.45 -6.04 17.44
C ASP A 262 -6.82 -5.22 18.57
N LYS A 263 -5.98 -4.26 18.20
CA LYS A 263 -5.27 -3.40 19.18
C LYS A 263 -6.12 -2.25 19.73
N LEU A 264 -7.35 -2.09 19.23
CA LEU A 264 -8.27 -1.00 19.61
C LEU A 264 -7.65 0.40 19.48
N GLU A 265 -6.94 0.63 18.39
CA GLU A 265 -6.26 1.92 18.13
C GLU A 265 -7.20 2.94 17.44
N GLY A 266 -8.24 2.47 16.75
CA GLY A 266 -9.19 3.31 16.03
C GLY A 266 -10.37 3.77 16.91
N MET A 267 -11.18 4.66 16.35
CA MET A 267 -12.39 5.14 17.06
C MET A 267 -13.52 4.12 17.05
N LYS A 268 -13.77 3.46 15.91
CA LYS A 268 -14.89 2.52 15.75
C LYS A 268 -14.80 1.35 16.72
N GLU A 269 -13.64 0.76 16.85
CA GLU A 269 -13.39 -0.39 17.70
C GLU A 269 -13.69 -0.08 19.18
N ASN A 270 -13.21 1.08 19.64
CA ASN A 270 -13.44 1.51 21.01
C ASN A 270 -14.93 1.81 21.26
N VAL A 271 -15.63 2.44 20.33
CA VAL A 271 -17.07 2.69 20.42
C VAL A 271 -17.86 1.39 20.48
N ILE A 272 -17.52 0.40 19.66
CA ILE A 272 -18.17 -0.92 19.64
C ILE A 272 -17.99 -1.64 20.99
N CYS A 273 -16.77 -1.55 21.57
CA CYS A 273 -16.46 -2.15 22.87
C CYS A 273 -16.99 -1.35 24.08
N GLY A 274 -17.53 -0.16 23.86
CA GLY A 274 -17.98 0.72 24.95
C GLY A 274 -16.85 1.43 25.68
N HIS A 275 -15.65 1.50 25.08
CA HIS A 275 -14.52 2.25 25.60
C HIS A 275 -14.57 3.71 25.17
N LEU A 276 -13.86 4.57 25.89
CA LEU A 276 -13.62 5.94 25.45
C LEU A 276 -12.81 5.93 24.15
N ILE A 277 -13.11 6.85 23.24
CA ILE A 277 -12.33 7.01 22.01
C ILE A 277 -10.90 7.44 22.35
N PRO A 278 -9.89 7.03 21.59
CA PRO A 278 -8.48 7.34 21.85
C PRO A 278 -8.14 8.80 21.46
N ALA A 279 -8.93 9.75 21.96
CA ALA A 279 -8.78 11.17 21.71
C ALA A 279 -9.29 11.96 22.93
N GLY A 280 -8.70 13.12 23.20
CA GLY A 280 -9.06 13.94 24.34
C GLY A 280 -8.84 13.19 25.67
N THR A 281 -9.86 13.16 26.52
CA THR A 281 -9.80 12.49 27.85
C THR A 281 -9.64 10.97 27.78
N GLY A 282 -9.92 10.34 26.62
CA GLY A 282 -9.75 8.90 26.39
C GLY A 282 -8.36 8.49 25.86
N GLN A 283 -7.42 9.42 25.74
CA GLN A 283 -6.05 9.08 25.39
C GLN A 283 -5.39 8.28 26.50
N ARG A 284 -4.69 7.19 26.15
CA ARG A 284 -4.03 6.30 27.13
C ARG A 284 -3.02 7.02 28.02
N GLU A 285 -2.46 8.12 27.55
CA GLU A 285 -1.55 8.97 28.34
C GLU A 285 -2.27 9.65 29.50
N PHE A 286 -3.55 10.01 29.32
CA PHE A 286 -4.36 10.67 30.36
C PHE A 286 -5.00 9.71 31.34
N GLU A 287 -5.14 8.41 31.01
CA GLU A 287 -5.63 7.39 31.96
C GLU A 287 -4.78 7.29 33.23
N LYS A 288 -3.50 7.60 33.11
CA LYS A 288 -2.53 7.55 34.22
C LYS A 288 -2.40 8.89 34.95
N LEU A 289 -3.04 9.95 34.45
CA LEU A 289 -3.00 11.27 35.07
C LEU A 289 -4.00 11.33 36.22
N ILE A 290 -3.48 11.39 37.41
CA ILE A 290 -4.26 11.65 38.63
C ILE A 290 -4.21 13.14 38.89
N VAL A 291 -5.32 13.83 38.66
CA VAL A 291 -5.46 15.25 39.00
C VAL A 291 -5.93 15.34 40.45
N GLY A 292 -5.01 15.74 41.34
CA GLY A 292 -5.27 15.86 42.77
C GLY A 292 -4.21 16.68 43.48
N SER A 293 -4.41 16.93 44.76
CA SER A 293 -3.40 17.56 45.59
C SER A 293 -2.24 16.58 45.82
N LYS A 294 -1.04 17.13 46.14
CA LYS A 294 0.11 16.32 46.51
C LYS A 294 -0.19 15.35 47.66
N GLU A 295 -1.00 15.79 48.63
CA GLU A 295 -1.43 14.99 49.77
C GLU A 295 -2.32 13.80 49.39
N GLU A 296 -3.21 13.98 48.41
CA GLU A 296 -4.06 12.87 47.85
C GLU A 296 -3.20 11.86 47.10
N TYR A 297 -2.22 12.34 46.34
CA TYR A 297 -1.30 11.46 45.61
C TYR A 297 -0.45 10.62 46.60
N ASP A 298 0.07 11.22 47.66
CA ASP A 298 0.85 10.52 48.69
C ASP A 298 -0.03 9.46 49.43
N ARG A 299 -1.32 9.75 49.68
CA ARG A 299 -2.29 8.78 50.25
C ARG A 299 -2.55 7.63 49.32
N ILE A 300 -2.71 7.85 48.01
CA ILE A 300 -2.92 6.79 47.00
C ILE A 300 -1.68 5.88 46.90
N LEU A 301 -0.49 6.48 46.92
CA LEU A 301 0.77 5.73 46.94
C LEU A 301 0.95 4.89 48.23
N ALA A 302 0.59 5.42 49.36
CA ALA A 302 0.63 4.68 50.62
C ALA A 302 -0.31 3.50 50.62
N ASN A 303 -1.53 3.69 50.11
CA ASN A 303 -2.51 2.62 49.98
C ASN A 303 -2.10 1.53 48.97
N LYS A 304 -1.45 1.91 47.85
CA LYS A 304 -0.90 0.94 46.88
C LYS A 304 0.25 0.11 47.45
N LYS A 305 1.12 0.69 48.27
CA LYS A 305 2.17 -0.06 48.93
C LYS A 305 1.62 -1.09 49.94
N THR A 306 0.60 -0.69 50.71
CA THR A 306 -0.06 -1.62 51.64
C THR A 306 -0.73 -2.79 50.93
N VAL A 307 -1.33 -2.62 49.77
CA VAL A 307 -1.94 -3.70 48.95
C VAL A 307 -0.88 -4.64 48.34
N LEU A 308 0.26 -4.13 47.97
CA LEU A 308 1.37 -4.96 47.43
C LEU A 308 2.01 -5.79 48.54
N ASP A 309 2.20 -5.19 49.73
CA ASP A 309 2.74 -5.92 50.90
C ASP A 309 1.79 -7.05 51.41
N TYR A 310 0.46 -6.91 51.20
CA TYR A 310 -0.50 -8.00 51.52
C TYR A 310 -0.46 -9.16 50.52
N ASN A 311 -0.10 -8.91 49.25
CA ASN A 311 -0.02 -9.96 48.22
C ASN A 311 1.34 -10.70 48.19
N GLU A 312 2.34 -10.22 48.90
CA GLU A 312 3.63 -10.93 49.06
C GLU A 312 3.70 -11.82 50.29
N VAL A 313 2.63 -11.87 51.10
CA VAL A 313 2.58 -12.68 52.37
C VAL A 313 1.64 -13.90 52.24
N GLU A 314 1.00 -14.12 51.08
CA GLU A 314 0.36 -15.39 50.73
C GLU A 314 1.18 -16.12 49.67
#